data_14c1f1da272efc7bc08dfb1576946264
#
_entry.id   14c1f1da272efc7bc08dfb1576946264
#
_cell.length_a   1.000
_cell.length_b   1.000
_cell.length_c   1.000
_cell.angle_alpha   90.00
_cell.angle_beta   90.00
_cell.angle_gamma   90.00
#
_symmetry.space_group_name_H-M   'P 1'
#
loop_
_entity.id
_entity.type
_entity.pdbx_description
1 polymer ?
#
loop_
_entity_poly.entity_id
_entity_poly.type
_entity_poly.pdbx_seq_one_letter_code
_entity_poly.pdbx_strand_id
1 'polypeptide(L)'
;MNTVEAFSELVRLYARDDDESCVDSNDYNGEYMGARISAVFVILFTSSFGAFFPLLSSRYSFIRLPDACFFIAKYFGSGVIVATAFIHLLQPADENLSYACLGAPFTEYPMAYAICLIMIFVMFFSELIAYRWIETKIGTINPSEKAPLAHSSTDDDDEIDDQKDEKRDRTVPQDLESLPKSGEEAGLAKDQQWDADHYAHERDHQDPEVIGTKAENKAKEDYAGNLLNVFVLEFGIIFHSVFIGLTLACSGDEFISLYIVLVFHQMFEGLGLGTRIALVDWPKERKYTPWLLALSYGLTTPVSIAIGLGVRKSYPPYSTRALIVNGCFDSVSAGILVYTGMIELMAHEFLFCDDFKGRTGFKRMIIAFLVMCVGAGLMALLGKWA
;
A
#
# COMPACT_ATOMS: atom_id res chain seq x y z
N MET A 1 47.78 18.57 39.04
CA MET A 1 46.38 18.59 38.62
C MET A 1 45.67 17.53 39.49
N ASN A 2 44.86 18.00 40.44
CA ASN A 2 44.19 17.10 41.41
C ASN A 2 43.12 16.27 40.70
N THR A 3 42.99 15.01 41.10
CA THR A 3 41.98 14.09 40.54
C THR A 3 40.55 14.66 40.54
N VAL A 4 40.27 15.55 41.50
CA VAL A 4 38.99 16.26 41.61
C VAL A 4 38.83 17.33 40.55
N GLU A 5 39.90 18.03 40.14
CA GLU A 5 39.90 19.02 39.05
C GLU A 5 39.73 18.30 37.71
N ALA A 6 40.43 17.19 37.48
CA ALA A 6 40.28 16.39 36.28
C ALA A 6 38.87 15.80 36.13
N PHE A 7 38.28 15.34 37.24
CA PHE A 7 36.93 14.82 37.28
C PHE A 7 35.89 15.97 37.03
N SER A 8 36.13 17.14 37.61
CA SER A 8 35.21 18.28 37.37
C SER A 8 35.32 18.83 35.95
N GLU A 9 36.49 18.72 35.31
CA GLU A 9 36.69 19.10 33.93
C GLU A 9 36.09 18.07 32.96
N LEU A 10 36.16 16.78 33.32
CA LEU A 10 35.55 15.68 32.59
C LEU A 10 34.01 15.75 32.67
N VAL A 11 33.46 16.07 33.85
CA VAL A 11 32.03 16.32 34.07
C VAL A 11 31.57 17.58 33.31
N ARG A 12 32.40 18.65 33.27
CA ARG A 12 32.13 19.85 32.45
C ARG A 12 32.21 19.59 30.95
N LEU A 13 33.14 18.72 30.49
CA LEU A 13 33.19 18.31 29.11
C LEU A 13 31.99 17.45 28.73
N TYR A 14 31.57 16.53 29.60
CA TYR A 14 30.38 15.71 29.42
C TYR A 14 29.08 16.56 29.45
N ALA A 15 28.97 17.50 30.38
CA ALA A 15 27.86 18.44 30.46
C ALA A 15 27.87 19.51 29.34
N ARG A 16 28.98 19.65 28.61
CA ARG A 16 29.08 20.57 27.46
C ARG A 16 28.66 19.92 26.15
N ASP A 17 28.72 18.59 26.07
CA ASP A 17 28.16 17.82 24.97
C ASP A 17 26.62 17.66 25.06
N ASP A 18 26.05 17.86 26.29
CA ASP A 18 24.57 17.78 26.49
C ASP A 18 23.82 19.09 26.25
N ASP A 19 24.52 20.20 25.91
CA ASP A 19 23.92 21.51 25.66
C ASP A 19 23.90 21.86 24.15
N GLU A 20 23.65 20.83 23.30
CA GLU A 20 23.31 21.04 21.90
C GLU A 20 21.85 21.49 21.81
N SER A 21 21.61 22.76 22.13
CA SER A 21 20.31 23.37 21.91
C SER A 21 19.94 23.22 20.44
N CYS A 22 18.73 22.76 20.16
CA CYS A 22 18.21 22.76 18.79
C CYS A 22 18.45 24.13 18.16
N VAL A 23 19.09 24.15 17.01
CA VAL A 23 19.53 25.41 16.39
C VAL A 23 18.30 26.09 15.80
N ASP A 24 17.91 27.22 16.40
CA ASP A 24 16.84 28.08 15.86
C ASP A 24 17.35 28.90 14.65
N SER A 25 18.54 28.60 14.11
CA SER A 25 19.07 29.24 12.93
C SER A 25 18.62 28.52 11.66
N ASN A 26 18.32 29.31 10.66
CA ASN A 26 17.91 28.83 9.36
C ASN A 26 19.18 28.62 8.49
N ASP A 27 19.38 27.42 7.96
CA ASP A 27 20.48 27.09 7.03
C ASP A 27 20.30 27.74 5.65
N TYR A 28 19.21 28.44 5.45
CA TYR A 28 18.97 29.15 4.23
C TYR A 28 20.03 30.24 4.00
N ASN A 29 20.96 29.97 3.08
CA ASN A 29 22.07 30.86 2.75
C ASN A 29 21.74 31.95 1.71
N GLY A 30 20.52 31.96 1.18
CA GLY A 30 20.09 32.91 0.13
C GLY A 30 20.60 32.55 -1.27
N GLU A 31 21.35 31.48 -1.42
CA GLU A 31 21.93 31.06 -2.69
C GLU A 31 20.91 30.33 -3.57
N TYR A 32 21.22 30.21 -4.86
CA TYR A 32 20.44 29.46 -5.85
C TYR A 32 18.97 29.90 -5.98
N MET A 33 18.61 31.14 -5.68
CA MET A 33 17.20 31.60 -5.73
C MET A 33 16.53 31.32 -7.09
N GLY A 34 17.24 31.51 -8.20
CA GLY A 34 16.75 31.17 -9.54
C GLY A 34 16.44 29.70 -9.69
N ALA A 35 17.30 28.81 -9.16
CA ALA A 35 17.08 27.37 -9.17
C ALA A 35 15.95 26.95 -8.21
N ARG A 36 15.78 27.61 -7.06
CA ARG A 36 14.65 27.38 -6.13
C ARG A 36 13.32 27.75 -6.76
N ILE A 37 13.25 28.87 -7.48
CA ILE A 37 12.06 29.24 -8.24
C ILE A 37 11.81 28.26 -9.39
N SER A 38 12.86 27.82 -10.11
CA SER A 38 12.72 26.83 -11.17
C SER A 38 12.24 25.47 -10.65
N ALA A 39 12.59 25.10 -9.42
CA ALA A 39 12.15 23.86 -8.79
C ALA A 39 10.62 23.77 -8.71
N VAL A 40 9.91 24.86 -8.43
CA VAL A 40 8.44 24.90 -8.44
C VAL A 40 7.89 24.39 -9.79
N PHE A 41 8.43 24.89 -10.90
CA PHE A 41 7.92 24.57 -12.24
C PHE A 41 8.41 23.22 -12.75
N VAL A 42 9.68 22.87 -12.51
CA VAL A 42 10.23 21.59 -12.95
C VAL A 42 9.57 20.43 -12.20
N ILE A 43 9.39 20.56 -10.88
CA ILE A 43 8.72 19.54 -10.08
C ILE A 43 7.23 19.47 -10.41
N LEU A 44 6.57 20.60 -10.69
CA LEU A 44 5.20 20.62 -11.21
C LEU A 44 5.09 19.80 -12.51
N PHE A 45 6.03 19.98 -13.41
CA PHE A 45 6.03 19.25 -14.67
C PHE A 45 6.29 17.75 -14.45
N THR A 46 7.31 17.37 -13.68
CA THR A 46 7.71 15.97 -13.50
C THR A 46 6.71 15.17 -12.67
N SER A 47 6.18 15.73 -11.58
CA SER A 47 5.13 15.08 -10.77
C SER A 47 3.83 14.93 -11.57
N SER A 48 3.40 15.99 -12.27
CA SER A 48 2.23 15.93 -13.15
C SER A 48 2.44 14.93 -14.28
N PHE A 49 3.60 14.93 -14.94
CA PHE A 49 3.91 13.98 -16.00
C PHE A 49 3.83 12.53 -15.47
N GLY A 50 4.45 12.24 -14.32
CA GLY A 50 4.40 10.92 -13.69
C GLY A 50 2.97 10.45 -13.45
N ALA A 51 2.14 11.27 -12.83
CA ALA A 51 0.76 10.90 -12.47
C ALA A 51 -0.20 10.87 -13.66
N PHE A 52 -0.14 11.85 -14.55
CA PHE A 52 -1.08 11.95 -15.68
C PHE A 52 -0.73 11.03 -16.85
N PHE A 53 0.55 10.70 -17.07
CA PHE A 53 0.97 9.91 -18.22
C PHE A 53 0.30 8.52 -18.27
N PRO A 54 0.28 7.69 -17.21
CA PRO A 54 -0.46 6.43 -17.21
C PRO A 54 -1.95 6.62 -17.45
N LEU A 55 -2.55 7.64 -16.82
CA LEU A 55 -3.97 7.94 -16.94
C LEU A 55 -4.36 8.36 -18.37
N LEU A 56 -3.56 9.22 -19.02
CA LEU A 56 -3.75 9.61 -20.41
C LEU A 56 -3.59 8.41 -21.35
N SER A 57 -2.56 7.59 -21.12
CA SER A 57 -2.29 6.41 -21.91
C SER A 57 -3.39 5.36 -21.82
N SER A 58 -4.05 5.21 -20.65
CA SER A 58 -5.19 4.29 -20.50
C SER A 58 -6.46 4.78 -21.20
N ARG A 59 -6.63 6.10 -21.35
CA ARG A 59 -7.87 6.73 -21.87
C ARG A 59 -7.85 7.09 -23.35
N TYR A 60 -6.68 7.42 -23.90
CA TYR A 60 -6.58 7.92 -25.26
C TYR A 60 -5.81 6.95 -26.17
N SER A 61 -6.45 6.47 -27.24
CA SER A 61 -5.88 5.51 -28.19
C SER A 61 -4.62 6.01 -28.92
N PHE A 62 -4.46 7.33 -29.09
CA PHE A 62 -3.29 7.92 -29.74
C PHE A 62 -1.99 7.76 -28.92
N ILE A 63 -2.09 7.70 -27.57
CA ILE A 63 -0.96 7.59 -26.65
C ILE A 63 -0.95 6.19 -25.98
N ARG A 64 -1.79 5.27 -26.49
CA ARG A 64 -1.97 3.97 -25.86
C ARG A 64 -0.68 3.16 -25.86
N LEU A 65 -0.17 2.92 -24.65
CA LEU A 65 0.96 2.04 -24.44
C LEU A 65 0.52 0.57 -24.55
N PRO A 66 1.43 -0.32 -24.98
CA PRO A 66 1.22 -1.76 -24.88
C PRO A 66 0.95 -2.19 -23.43
N ASP A 67 0.14 -3.23 -23.25
CA ASP A 67 -0.18 -3.77 -21.90
C ASP A 67 1.08 -4.15 -21.11
N ALA A 68 2.16 -4.54 -21.79
CA ALA A 68 3.46 -4.79 -21.17
C ALA A 68 4.05 -3.55 -20.47
N CYS A 69 3.82 -2.34 -21.00
CA CYS A 69 4.30 -1.10 -20.38
C CYS A 69 3.51 -0.80 -19.08
N PHE A 70 2.20 -1.02 -19.10
CA PHE A 70 1.38 -0.92 -17.88
C PHE A 70 1.78 -1.94 -16.83
N PHE A 71 2.06 -3.17 -17.25
CA PHE A 71 2.57 -4.21 -16.37
C PHE A 71 3.90 -3.79 -15.71
N ILE A 72 4.86 -3.28 -16.49
CA ILE A 72 6.13 -2.80 -15.97
C ILE A 72 5.90 -1.60 -15.04
N ALA A 73 5.13 -0.60 -15.44
CA ALA A 73 4.87 0.59 -14.64
C ALA A 73 4.18 0.25 -13.30
N LYS A 74 3.25 -0.71 -13.30
CA LYS A 74 2.56 -1.21 -12.12
C LYS A 74 3.55 -1.76 -11.08
N TYR A 75 4.35 -2.76 -11.45
CA TYR A 75 5.27 -3.43 -10.51
C TYR A 75 6.50 -2.57 -10.19
N PHE A 76 7.01 -1.80 -11.13
CA PHE A 76 8.04 -0.81 -10.88
C PHE A 76 7.57 0.21 -9.83
N GLY A 77 6.39 0.79 -10.02
CA GLY A 77 5.79 1.75 -9.09
C GLY A 77 5.54 1.16 -7.70
N SER A 78 5.13 -0.12 -7.60
CA SER A 78 5.01 -0.80 -6.30
C SER A 78 6.34 -0.83 -5.56
N GLY A 79 7.43 -1.16 -6.27
CA GLY A 79 8.78 -1.17 -5.68
C GLY A 79 9.23 0.23 -5.23
N VAL A 80 8.95 1.26 -6.04
CA VAL A 80 9.22 2.66 -5.69
C VAL A 80 8.52 3.03 -4.39
N ILE A 81 7.21 2.77 -4.28
CA ILE A 81 6.41 3.13 -3.09
C ILE A 81 6.92 2.42 -1.82
N VAL A 82 7.26 1.13 -1.93
CA VAL A 82 7.84 0.39 -0.80
C VAL A 82 9.18 1.00 -0.36
N ALA A 83 10.07 1.32 -1.30
CA ALA A 83 11.35 1.94 -0.96
C ALA A 83 11.18 3.35 -0.37
N THR A 84 10.23 4.15 -0.90
CA THR A 84 9.88 5.46 -0.32
C THR A 84 9.52 5.33 1.15
N ALA A 85 8.69 4.36 1.51
CA ALA A 85 8.25 4.16 2.89
C ALA A 85 9.41 3.94 3.88
N PHE A 86 10.43 3.18 3.48
CA PHE A 86 11.56 2.84 4.37
C PHE A 86 12.69 3.86 4.30
N ILE A 87 13.09 4.28 3.09
CA ILE A 87 14.32 5.05 2.86
C ILE A 87 14.05 6.56 2.89
N HIS A 88 12.90 7.01 2.38
CA HIS A 88 12.62 8.44 2.27
C HIS A 88 11.66 8.98 3.34
N LEU A 89 11.05 8.07 4.14
CA LEU A 89 10.12 8.43 5.21
C LEU A 89 10.60 7.96 6.58
N LEU A 90 10.72 6.65 6.76
CA LEU A 90 11.02 6.10 8.08
C LEU A 90 12.44 6.45 8.56
N GLN A 91 13.41 6.45 7.66
CA GLN A 91 14.79 6.81 7.99
C GLN A 91 14.93 8.30 8.36
N PRO A 92 14.45 9.30 7.57
CA PRO A 92 14.49 10.70 8.00
C PRO A 92 13.62 10.99 9.23
N ALA A 93 12.52 10.25 9.41
CA ALA A 93 11.71 10.36 10.63
C ALA A 93 12.50 9.97 11.87
N ASP A 94 13.29 8.90 11.78
CA ASP A 94 14.16 8.45 12.87
C ASP A 94 15.27 9.46 13.15
N GLU A 95 15.93 9.99 12.13
CA GLU A 95 16.93 11.05 12.28
C GLU A 95 16.35 12.30 12.95
N ASN A 96 15.17 12.76 12.52
CA ASN A 96 14.51 13.93 13.08
C ASN A 96 14.10 13.72 14.55
N LEU A 97 13.52 12.55 14.89
CA LEU A 97 13.02 12.29 16.24
C LEU A 97 14.10 11.80 17.21
N SER A 98 15.24 11.32 16.74
CA SER A 98 16.37 10.93 17.59
C SER A 98 17.42 12.03 17.75
N TYR A 99 17.15 13.25 17.24
CA TYR A 99 18.12 14.35 17.29
C TYR A 99 18.46 14.71 18.74
N ALA A 100 19.76 14.80 19.06
CA ALA A 100 20.25 14.92 20.42
C ALA A 100 19.62 16.08 21.22
N CYS A 101 19.32 17.20 20.56
CA CYS A 101 18.72 18.37 21.21
C CYS A 101 17.29 18.19 21.70
N LEU A 102 16.58 17.11 21.28
CA LEU A 102 15.22 16.86 21.74
C LEU A 102 15.15 16.28 23.16
N GLY A 103 16.26 15.66 23.62
CA GLY A 103 16.34 15.04 24.93
C GLY A 103 15.39 13.84 25.12
N ALA A 104 15.28 13.37 26.36
CA ALA A 104 14.35 12.29 26.69
C ALA A 104 12.88 12.79 26.58
N PRO A 105 11.92 11.96 26.11
CA PRO A 105 12.08 10.53 25.78
C PRO A 105 12.53 10.25 24.34
N PHE A 106 12.73 11.24 23.49
CA PHE A 106 12.97 11.10 22.06
C PHE A 106 14.31 10.40 21.76
N THR A 107 15.37 10.73 22.50
CA THR A 107 16.69 10.15 22.32
C THR A 107 16.85 8.76 22.94
N GLU A 108 15.96 8.39 23.90
CA GLU A 108 16.04 7.11 24.62
C GLU A 108 15.13 6.03 24.00
N TYR A 109 14.13 6.42 23.24
CA TYR A 109 13.15 5.51 22.68
C TYR A 109 12.99 5.71 21.18
N PRO A 110 12.91 4.63 20.38
CA PRO A 110 12.79 4.72 18.91
C PRO A 110 11.39 5.19 18.50
N MET A 111 11.11 6.47 18.69
CA MET A 111 9.78 7.08 18.50
C MET A 111 9.26 6.94 17.06
N ALA A 112 10.11 7.10 16.06
CA ALA A 112 9.70 6.98 14.66
C ALA A 112 9.12 5.61 14.34
N TYR A 113 9.79 4.56 14.80
CA TYR A 113 9.34 3.17 14.61
C TYR A 113 8.07 2.86 15.40
N ALA A 114 7.94 3.41 16.62
CA ALA A 114 6.74 3.23 17.42
C ALA A 114 5.51 3.88 16.78
N ILE A 115 5.65 5.12 16.28
CA ILE A 115 4.56 5.83 15.58
C ILE A 115 4.20 5.09 14.29
N CYS A 116 5.20 4.66 13.51
CA CYS A 116 5.00 3.86 12.30
C CYS A 116 4.24 2.56 12.62
N LEU A 117 4.64 1.83 13.65
CA LEU A 117 3.97 0.60 14.10
C LEU A 117 2.51 0.86 14.49
N ILE A 118 2.26 1.88 15.30
CA ILE A 118 0.89 2.28 15.68
C ILE A 118 0.06 2.56 14.43
N MET A 119 0.63 3.28 13.45
CA MET A 119 -0.08 3.60 12.21
C MET A 119 -0.40 2.37 11.38
N ILE A 120 0.51 1.38 11.30
CA ILE A 120 0.24 0.08 10.65
C ILE A 120 -0.98 -0.61 11.29
N PHE A 121 -1.08 -0.63 12.64
CA PHE A 121 -2.24 -1.20 13.31
C PHE A 121 -3.52 -0.40 13.08
N VAL A 122 -3.43 0.94 13.05
CA VAL A 122 -4.57 1.81 12.72
C VAL A 122 -5.05 1.54 11.31
N MET A 123 -4.15 1.38 10.35
CA MET A 123 -4.47 1.04 8.97
C MET A 123 -5.18 -0.31 8.87
N PHE A 124 -4.61 -1.35 9.47
CA PHE A 124 -5.22 -2.68 9.52
C PHE A 124 -6.63 -2.64 10.14
N PHE A 125 -6.78 -1.94 11.27
CA PHE A 125 -8.08 -1.82 11.94
C PHE A 125 -9.10 -1.05 11.10
N SER A 126 -8.68 0.04 10.43
CA SER A 126 -9.55 0.82 9.55
C SER A 126 -10.06 0.00 8.35
N GLU A 127 -9.21 -0.85 7.79
CA GLU A 127 -9.57 -1.77 6.72
C GLU A 127 -10.58 -2.82 7.18
N LEU A 128 -10.36 -3.41 8.37
CA LEU A 128 -11.35 -4.33 8.98
C LEU A 128 -12.72 -3.67 9.16
N ILE A 129 -12.76 -2.42 9.66
CA ILE A 129 -14.01 -1.67 9.82
C ILE A 129 -14.64 -1.41 8.45
N ALA A 130 -13.86 -0.95 7.47
CA ALA A 130 -14.35 -0.65 6.14
C ALA A 130 -14.94 -1.91 5.49
N TYR A 131 -14.25 -3.05 5.56
CA TYR A 131 -14.71 -4.33 5.04
C TYR A 131 -16.05 -4.74 5.68
N ARG A 132 -16.15 -4.72 7.02
CA ARG A 132 -17.39 -5.05 7.74
C ARG A 132 -18.53 -4.09 7.46
N TRP A 133 -18.22 -2.80 7.32
CA TRP A 133 -19.22 -1.80 6.97
C TRP A 133 -19.79 -2.02 5.56
N ILE A 134 -18.92 -2.32 4.58
CA ILE A 134 -19.32 -2.65 3.20
C ILE A 134 -20.20 -3.90 3.19
N GLU A 135 -19.76 -4.99 3.84
CA GLU A 135 -20.51 -6.25 3.97
C GLU A 135 -21.91 -6.01 4.58
N THR A 136 -22.00 -5.20 5.64
CA THR A 136 -23.27 -4.86 6.29
C THR A 136 -24.17 -4.08 5.35
N LYS A 137 -23.65 -3.15 4.56
CA LYS A 137 -24.44 -2.36 3.60
C LYS A 137 -24.95 -3.21 2.44
N ILE A 138 -24.12 -4.07 1.89
CA ILE A 138 -24.49 -5.00 0.81
C ILE A 138 -25.52 -6.01 1.33
N GLY A 139 -25.29 -6.61 2.51
CA GLY A 139 -26.24 -7.55 3.13
C GLY A 139 -27.59 -6.92 3.52
N THR A 140 -27.63 -5.58 3.71
CA THR A 140 -28.90 -4.86 3.97
C THR A 140 -29.69 -4.59 2.68
N ILE A 141 -29.02 -4.56 1.52
CA ILE A 141 -29.66 -4.36 0.20
C ILE A 141 -30.37 -5.65 -0.25
N ASN A 142 -29.94 -6.82 0.21
CA ASN A 142 -30.56 -8.12 -0.07
C ASN A 142 -31.07 -8.80 1.23
N PRO A 143 -32.14 -8.32 1.86
CA PRO A 143 -32.63 -8.90 3.11
C PRO A 143 -33.27 -10.31 2.95
N SER A 144 -33.49 -10.77 1.72
CA SER A 144 -34.08 -12.07 1.43
C SER A 144 -33.15 -13.27 1.66
N GLU A 145 -31.86 -13.06 1.88
CA GLU A 145 -30.83 -14.11 2.03
C GLU A 145 -30.55 -14.47 3.52
N LYS A 146 -31.17 -13.78 4.45
CA LYS A 146 -31.10 -14.07 5.90
C LYS A 146 -32.40 -14.63 6.48
N ALA A 147 -33.09 -15.50 5.77
CA ALA A 147 -34.09 -16.31 6.42
C ALA A 147 -33.38 -17.38 7.30
N PRO A 148 -33.57 -17.36 8.63
CA PRO A 148 -33.08 -18.45 9.45
C PRO A 148 -33.78 -19.73 9.00
N LEU A 149 -33.03 -20.80 8.77
CA LEU A 149 -33.61 -22.13 8.77
C LEU A 149 -34.30 -22.32 10.12
N ALA A 150 -35.61 -22.12 10.10
CA ALA A 150 -36.48 -22.52 11.18
C ALA A 150 -36.32 -24.05 11.28
N HIS A 151 -35.61 -24.53 12.28
CA HIS A 151 -35.78 -25.88 12.75
C HIS A 151 -37.26 -26.03 13.17
N SER A 152 -38.01 -26.61 12.28
CA SER A 152 -39.30 -27.21 12.66
C SER A 152 -39.01 -28.45 13.48
N SER A 153 -38.87 -28.28 14.77
CA SER A 153 -39.08 -29.35 15.72
C SER A 153 -40.59 -29.53 15.85
N THR A 154 -41.12 -30.45 15.10
CA THR A 154 -42.41 -31.08 15.45
C THR A 154 -42.07 -32.26 16.34
N ASP A 155 -42.16 -32.05 17.64
CA ASP A 155 -42.47 -33.08 18.60
C ASP A 155 -43.89 -33.55 18.30
N ASP A 156 -44.03 -34.79 17.84
CA ASP A 156 -45.24 -35.56 17.96
C ASP A 156 -44.82 -36.94 18.45
N ASP A 157 -45.05 -37.18 19.74
CA ASP A 157 -45.26 -38.47 20.37
C ASP A 157 -46.47 -39.14 19.69
N ASP A 158 -46.30 -40.39 19.25
CA ASP A 158 -47.34 -41.45 19.49
C ASP A 158 -46.85 -42.83 19.01
N GLU A 159 -46.80 -43.71 20.00
CA GLU A 159 -47.21 -45.15 20.09
C GLU A 159 -46.83 -46.16 19.01
N ILE A 160 -46.09 -47.12 19.53
CA ILE A 160 -46.00 -48.57 19.34
C ILE A 160 -47.18 -49.19 18.57
N ASP A 161 -46.86 -49.92 17.47
CA ASP A 161 -47.48 -51.24 17.24
C ASP A 161 -46.56 -52.18 16.44
N ASP A 162 -46.52 -53.41 16.94
CA ASP A 162 -45.82 -54.61 16.53
C ASP A 162 -46.52 -55.21 15.30
N GLN A 163 -45.82 -55.66 14.25
CA GLN A 163 -46.02 -56.97 13.63
C GLN A 163 -45.12 -57.22 12.40
N LYS A 164 -44.26 -58.21 12.57
CA LYS A 164 -44.01 -59.43 11.77
C LYS A 164 -43.80 -59.37 10.26
N ASP A 165 -42.59 -59.93 9.97
CA ASP A 165 -42.29 -60.96 8.96
C ASP A 165 -42.84 -60.82 7.55
N GLU A 166 -41.96 -60.73 6.56
CA GLU A 166 -41.80 -61.79 5.56
C GLU A 166 -40.56 -61.66 4.68
N LYS A 167 -39.82 -62.75 4.67
CA LYS A 167 -38.72 -63.09 3.74
C LYS A 167 -39.21 -63.11 2.32
N ARG A 168 -38.45 -62.52 1.37
CA ARG A 168 -38.33 -63.18 0.05
C ARG A 168 -37.00 -62.93 -0.61
N ASP A 169 -36.26 -63.97 -0.63
CA ASP A 169 -35.17 -64.39 -1.44
C ASP A 169 -35.47 -64.25 -2.94
N ARG A 170 -34.47 -63.85 -3.77
CA ARG A 170 -34.13 -64.51 -5.05
C ARG A 170 -33.07 -63.72 -5.85
N THR A 171 -31.88 -64.29 -5.85
CA THR A 171 -31.14 -64.78 -7.00
C THR A 171 -30.55 -63.84 -8.01
N VAL A 172 -29.22 -63.90 -8.01
CA VAL A 172 -28.25 -63.59 -9.06
C VAL A 172 -28.51 -64.44 -10.31
N PRO A 173 -28.18 -63.96 -11.52
CA PRO A 173 -27.32 -64.70 -12.38
C PRO A 173 -26.07 -63.98 -12.84
N GLN A 174 -24.96 -64.75 -12.77
CA GLN A 174 -23.73 -64.56 -13.51
C GLN A 174 -23.97 -64.92 -14.99
N ASP A 175 -23.24 -64.19 -15.85
CA ASP A 175 -22.59 -64.67 -17.06
C ASP A 175 -21.71 -63.56 -17.59
N LEU A 176 -20.49 -63.62 -17.59
CA LEU A 176 -19.32 -64.22 -18.14
C LEU A 176 -19.04 -63.89 -19.62
N GLU A 177 -17.82 -63.41 -19.82
CA GLU A 177 -16.98 -63.37 -21.02
C GLU A 177 -17.18 -62.29 -22.10
N SER A 178 -16.23 -61.38 -22.24
CA SER A 178 -15.10 -61.54 -23.14
C SER A 178 -14.18 -60.29 -23.16
N LEU A 179 -12.91 -60.49 -22.89
CA LEU A 179 -11.77 -59.62 -23.17
C LEU A 179 -11.45 -59.60 -24.68
N PRO A 180 -10.83 -58.49 -25.20
CA PRO A 180 -9.39 -58.62 -25.36
C PRO A 180 -8.55 -57.43 -24.93
N LYS A 181 -7.32 -57.74 -24.58
CA LYS A 181 -6.17 -56.92 -24.19
C LYS A 181 -5.72 -55.96 -25.29
N SER A 182 -5.30 -54.75 -24.95
CA SER A 182 -3.91 -54.31 -25.14
C SER A 182 -3.79 -52.81 -24.85
N GLY A 183 -2.69 -52.41 -24.21
CA GLY A 183 -2.17 -51.03 -24.26
C GLY A 183 -1.99 -50.37 -22.89
N GLU A 184 -0.78 -50.52 -22.38
CA GLU A 184 -0.16 -49.73 -21.32
C GLU A 184 -0.51 -48.22 -21.36
N GLU A 185 -0.79 -47.61 -20.22
CA GLU A 185 0.11 -46.69 -19.54
C GLU A 185 -0.52 -46.12 -18.26
N ALA A 186 0.28 -46.21 -17.22
CA ALA A 186 0.47 -45.35 -16.06
C ALA A 186 -0.75 -44.59 -15.50
N GLY A 187 -1.20 -45.08 -14.37
CA GLY A 187 -2.01 -44.30 -13.42
C GLY A 187 -1.26 -43.09 -12.90
N LEU A 188 -1.76 -41.92 -13.22
CA LEU A 188 -1.41 -40.72 -12.48
C LEU A 188 -2.48 -40.51 -11.41
N ALA A 189 -1.97 -40.37 -10.19
CA ALA A 189 -2.71 -39.96 -9.02
C ALA A 189 -3.57 -38.72 -9.34
N LYS A 190 -4.82 -38.76 -8.94
CA LYS A 190 -5.65 -37.54 -8.84
C LYS A 190 -4.95 -36.60 -7.91
N ASP A 191 -4.40 -35.54 -8.49
CA ASP A 191 -3.95 -34.37 -7.76
C ASP A 191 -5.12 -33.86 -6.90
N GLN A 192 -4.94 -33.97 -5.61
CA GLN A 192 -5.72 -33.16 -4.66
C GLN A 192 -5.34 -31.74 -4.92
N GLN A 193 -6.12 -31.05 -5.73
CA GLN A 193 -6.11 -29.61 -5.87
C GLN A 193 -6.44 -29.03 -4.50
N TRP A 194 -5.44 -28.48 -3.85
CA TRP A 194 -5.62 -27.68 -2.65
C TRP A 194 -6.32 -26.39 -3.09
N ASP A 195 -7.65 -26.39 -3.03
CA ASP A 195 -8.43 -25.19 -3.17
C ASP A 195 -8.15 -24.30 -1.97
N ALA A 196 -7.40 -23.22 -2.21
CA ALA A 196 -7.11 -22.17 -1.22
C ALA A 196 -8.37 -21.37 -0.83
N ASP A 197 -9.54 -21.76 -1.35
CA ASP A 197 -10.84 -21.14 -1.06
C ASP A 197 -11.49 -21.61 0.26
N HIS A 198 -10.78 -22.38 1.09
CA HIS A 198 -11.38 -23.04 2.25
C HIS A 198 -11.50 -22.20 3.52
N TYR A 199 -11.21 -20.90 3.50
CA TYR A 199 -11.34 -20.13 4.75
C TYR A 199 -12.59 -19.25 4.85
N ALA A 200 -13.55 -19.28 3.91
CA ALA A 200 -14.68 -18.38 4.02
C ALA A 200 -16.05 -18.83 3.54
N HIS A 201 -16.26 -19.95 2.79
CA HIS A 201 -17.61 -20.20 2.28
C HIS A 201 -18.02 -21.69 2.28
N GLU A 202 -19.13 -21.96 3.00
CA GLU A 202 -19.95 -23.15 2.86
C GLU A 202 -20.44 -23.32 1.41
N ARG A 203 -20.34 -24.56 0.88
CA ARG A 203 -20.88 -24.90 -0.46
C ARG A 203 -22.39 -24.94 -0.38
N ASP A 204 -23.04 -23.86 -0.75
CA ASP A 204 -24.46 -23.88 -1.09
C ASP A 204 -24.64 -24.31 -2.54
N HIS A 205 -25.48 -25.31 -2.78
CA HIS A 205 -26.00 -25.65 -4.09
C HIS A 205 -26.94 -24.53 -4.52
N GLN A 206 -26.49 -23.65 -5.43
CA GLN A 206 -27.12 -22.37 -5.65
C GLN A 206 -27.93 -22.33 -6.94
N ASP A 207 -29.13 -21.73 -6.82
CA ASP A 207 -29.95 -21.29 -7.95
C ASP A 207 -29.19 -20.29 -8.83
N PRO A 208 -29.34 -20.34 -10.17
CA PRO A 208 -28.66 -19.44 -11.11
C PRO A 208 -28.88 -17.95 -10.85
N GLU A 209 -30.02 -17.56 -10.26
CA GLU A 209 -30.31 -16.18 -9.88
C GLU A 209 -29.45 -15.69 -8.70
N VAL A 210 -29.14 -16.57 -7.74
CA VAL A 210 -28.29 -16.28 -6.59
C VAL A 210 -26.82 -16.12 -7.01
N ILE A 211 -26.36 -16.88 -8.02
CA ILE A 211 -24.99 -16.76 -8.57
C ILE A 211 -24.78 -15.37 -9.20
N GLY A 212 -25.76 -14.82 -9.90
CA GLY A 212 -25.69 -13.49 -10.52
C GLY A 212 -25.54 -12.37 -9.49
N THR A 213 -26.36 -12.40 -8.42
CA THR A 213 -26.29 -11.40 -7.33
C THR A 213 -25.03 -11.49 -6.51
N LYS A 214 -24.49 -12.69 -6.28
CA LYS A 214 -23.23 -12.92 -5.56
C LYS A 214 -22.02 -12.39 -6.33
N ALA A 215 -21.98 -12.61 -7.64
CA ALA A 215 -20.92 -12.07 -8.51
C ALA A 215 -20.96 -10.54 -8.57
N GLU A 216 -22.16 -9.92 -8.62
CA GLU A 216 -22.33 -8.47 -8.63
C GLU A 216 -21.95 -7.84 -7.27
N ASN A 217 -22.29 -8.49 -6.15
CA ASN A 217 -21.92 -8.03 -4.82
C ASN A 217 -20.40 -8.14 -4.61
N LYS A 218 -19.77 -9.25 -5.03
CA LYS A 218 -18.30 -9.40 -4.99
C LYS A 218 -17.62 -8.31 -5.83
N ALA A 219 -18.10 -8.02 -7.03
CA ALA A 219 -17.53 -6.96 -7.87
C ALA A 219 -17.66 -5.56 -7.21
N LYS A 220 -18.75 -5.30 -6.46
CA LYS A 220 -18.91 -4.06 -5.69
C LYS A 220 -17.98 -3.99 -4.49
N GLU A 221 -17.74 -5.12 -3.80
CA GLU A 221 -16.77 -5.22 -2.70
C GLU A 221 -15.36 -5.00 -3.20
N ASP A 222 -14.94 -5.68 -4.26
CA ASP A 222 -13.62 -5.53 -4.88
C ASP A 222 -13.38 -4.09 -5.36
N TYR A 223 -14.40 -3.46 -5.96
CA TYR A 223 -14.31 -2.04 -6.36
C TYR A 223 -14.15 -1.11 -5.16
N ALA A 224 -14.93 -1.32 -4.09
CA ALA A 224 -14.85 -0.48 -2.90
C ALA A 224 -13.50 -0.62 -2.18
N GLY A 225 -12.95 -1.84 -2.12
CA GLY A 225 -11.61 -2.12 -1.60
C GLY A 225 -10.52 -1.40 -2.42
N ASN A 226 -10.52 -1.58 -3.74
CA ASN A 226 -9.56 -0.91 -4.64
C ASN A 226 -9.63 0.62 -4.56
N LEU A 227 -10.84 1.17 -4.41
CA LEU A 227 -11.04 2.60 -4.25
C LEU A 227 -10.45 3.11 -2.93
N LEU A 228 -10.74 2.41 -1.83
CA LEU A 228 -10.19 2.75 -0.51
C LEU A 228 -8.66 2.74 -0.54
N ASN A 229 -8.06 1.70 -1.13
CA ASN A 229 -6.61 1.55 -1.22
C ASN A 229 -5.95 2.69 -2.00
N VAL A 230 -6.54 3.12 -3.12
CA VAL A 230 -6.01 4.26 -3.90
C VAL A 230 -6.11 5.55 -3.09
N PHE A 231 -7.22 5.82 -2.38
CA PHE A 231 -7.34 7.02 -1.56
C PHE A 231 -6.38 7.05 -0.37
N VAL A 232 -6.19 5.92 0.29
CA VAL A 232 -5.27 5.80 1.43
C VAL A 232 -3.82 5.97 0.98
N LEU A 233 -3.46 5.31 -0.12
CA LEU A 233 -2.13 5.44 -0.73
C LEU A 233 -1.86 6.89 -1.11
N GLU A 234 -2.79 7.56 -1.79
CA GLU A 234 -2.66 8.96 -2.18
C GLU A 234 -2.54 9.87 -0.97
N PHE A 235 -3.34 9.64 0.08
CA PHE A 235 -3.25 10.42 1.31
C PHE A 235 -1.84 10.35 1.92
N GLY A 236 -1.26 9.14 2.04
CA GLY A 236 0.10 8.95 2.55
C GLY A 236 1.15 9.68 1.72
N ILE A 237 1.07 9.57 0.40
CA ILE A 237 1.98 10.21 -0.55
C ILE A 237 1.84 11.75 -0.53
N ILE A 238 0.62 12.28 -0.54
CA ILE A 238 0.37 13.73 -0.47
C ILE A 238 0.93 14.30 0.82
N PHE A 239 0.71 13.62 1.94
CA PHE A 239 1.21 14.07 3.24
C PHE A 239 2.74 14.20 3.23
N HIS A 240 3.43 13.16 2.77
CA HIS A 240 4.88 13.19 2.58
C HIS A 240 5.32 14.32 1.64
N SER A 241 4.65 14.47 0.50
CA SER A 241 4.97 15.48 -0.51
C SER A 241 4.91 16.91 0.00
N VAL A 242 4.07 17.20 1.01
CA VAL A 242 4.02 18.52 1.65
C VAL A 242 5.33 18.82 2.37
N PHE A 243 5.82 17.88 3.18
CA PHE A 243 7.01 18.11 4.01
C PHE A 243 8.29 18.13 3.17
N ILE A 244 8.42 17.23 2.20
CA ILE A 244 9.62 17.22 1.34
C ILE A 244 9.74 18.50 0.49
N GLY A 245 8.59 19.06 0.06
CA GLY A 245 8.58 20.35 -0.65
C GLY A 245 9.00 21.52 0.24
N LEU A 246 8.56 21.54 1.50
CA LEU A 246 8.98 22.54 2.49
C LEU A 246 10.48 22.43 2.80
N THR A 247 10.97 21.21 3.02
CA THR A 247 12.39 20.91 3.29
C THR A 247 13.27 21.39 2.14
N LEU A 248 12.93 21.06 0.88
CA LEU A 248 13.69 21.52 -0.28
C LEU A 248 13.75 23.06 -0.34
N ALA A 249 12.64 23.75 -0.07
CA ALA A 249 12.60 25.22 -0.12
C ALA A 249 13.49 25.88 0.93
N CYS A 250 13.69 25.24 2.09
CA CYS A 250 14.43 25.74 3.24
C CYS A 250 15.85 25.19 3.34
N SER A 251 16.23 24.15 2.54
CA SER A 251 17.56 23.53 2.56
C SER A 251 18.66 24.54 2.21
N GLY A 252 19.87 24.34 2.76
CA GLY A 252 21.06 25.16 2.55
C GLY A 252 21.90 24.67 1.36
N ASP A 253 23.13 24.25 1.66
CA ASP A 253 24.14 23.87 0.65
C ASP A 253 23.74 22.60 -0.14
N GLU A 254 22.92 21.74 0.45
CA GLU A 254 22.43 20.49 -0.15
C GLU A 254 21.31 20.70 -1.17
N PHE A 255 20.84 21.94 -1.34
CA PHE A 255 19.70 22.27 -2.20
C PHE A 255 19.79 21.63 -3.60
N ILE A 256 20.95 21.71 -4.25
CA ILE A 256 21.10 21.23 -5.64
C ILE A 256 20.98 19.70 -5.72
N SER A 257 21.60 18.96 -4.78
CA SER A 257 21.49 17.48 -4.72
C SER A 257 20.07 17.04 -4.44
N LEU A 258 19.43 17.64 -3.43
CA LEU A 258 18.03 17.38 -3.09
C LEU A 258 17.08 17.70 -4.25
N TYR A 259 17.32 18.82 -4.96
CA TYR A 259 16.49 19.20 -6.11
C TYR A 259 16.54 18.15 -7.22
N ILE A 260 17.75 17.70 -7.60
CA ILE A 260 17.94 16.67 -8.65
C ILE A 260 17.23 15.38 -8.23
N VAL A 261 17.47 14.93 -7.00
CA VAL A 261 16.85 13.72 -6.44
C VAL A 261 15.33 13.83 -6.48
N LEU A 262 14.79 14.96 -6.03
CA LEU A 262 13.35 15.16 -5.94
C LEU A 262 12.65 15.18 -7.32
N VAL A 263 13.33 15.63 -8.37
CA VAL A 263 12.80 15.56 -9.75
C VAL A 263 12.52 14.11 -10.15
N PHE A 264 13.48 13.20 -9.92
CA PHE A 264 13.30 11.78 -10.24
C PHE A 264 12.35 11.08 -9.27
N HIS A 265 12.46 11.38 -7.98
CA HIS A 265 11.60 10.86 -6.93
C HIS A 265 10.12 11.11 -7.26
N GLN A 266 9.76 12.36 -7.48
CA GLN A 266 8.39 12.75 -7.80
C GLN A 266 7.88 12.15 -9.13
N MET A 267 8.77 11.99 -10.10
CA MET A 267 8.40 11.35 -11.36
C MET A 267 8.09 9.86 -11.17
N PHE A 268 8.94 9.12 -10.47
CA PHE A 268 8.78 7.67 -10.26
C PHE A 268 7.60 7.35 -9.33
N GLU A 269 7.45 8.11 -8.26
CA GLU A 269 6.33 7.99 -7.34
C GLU A 269 5.00 8.32 -8.05
N GLY A 270 4.98 9.40 -8.83
CA GLY A 270 3.83 9.76 -9.67
C GLY A 270 3.49 8.69 -10.70
N LEU A 271 4.49 8.03 -11.31
CA LEU A 271 4.27 6.92 -12.23
C LEU A 271 3.60 5.72 -11.51
N GLY A 272 4.05 5.40 -10.32
CA GLY A 272 3.46 4.35 -9.48
C GLY A 272 2.00 4.66 -9.12
N LEU A 273 1.75 5.83 -8.56
CA LEU A 273 0.40 6.28 -8.17
C LEU A 273 -0.53 6.42 -9.39
N GLY A 274 -0.08 7.07 -10.45
CA GLY A 274 -0.86 7.29 -11.67
C GLY A 274 -1.27 5.98 -12.35
N THR A 275 -0.39 4.97 -12.33
CA THR A 275 -0.71 3.63 -12.83
C THR A 275 -1.82 2.97 -11.99
N ARG A 276 -1.80 3.13 -10.67
CA ARG A 276 -2.84 2.63 -9.76
C ARG A 276 -4.18 3.29 -10.02
N ILE A 277 -4.20 4.62 -10.12
CA ILE A 277 -5.40 5.38 -10.46
C ILE A 277 -5.96 4.96 -11.83
N ALA A 278 -5.10 4.67 -12.81
CA ALA A 278 -5.50 4.27 -14.16
C ALA A 278 -6.10 2.86 -14.22
N LEU A 279 -5.71 1.94 -13.32
CA LEU A 279 -6.17 0.55 -13.28
C LEU A 279 -7.50 0.36 -12.57
N VAL A 280 -7.99 1.35 -11.80
CA VAL A 280 -9.31 1.29 -11.18
C VAL A 280 -10.41 1.50 -12.22
N ASP A 281 -11.44 0.66 -12.18
CA ASP A 281 -12.64 0.79 -13.01
C ASP A 281 -13.57 1.89 -12.46
N TRP A 282 -13.37 3.11 -12.95
CA TRP A 282 -14.13 4.27 -12.49
C TRP A 282 -15.55 4.30 -13.08
N PRO A 283 -16.61 4.35 -12.26
CA PRO A 283 -17.97 4.49 -12.74
C PRO A 283 -18.19 5.83 -13.45
N LYS A 284 -19.17 5.88 -14.34
CA LYS A 284 -19.45 7.05 -15.18
C LYS A 284 -19.75 8.32 -14.37
N GLU A 285 -20.33 8.15 -13.18
CA GLU A 285 -20.64 9.23 -12.23
C GLU A 285 -19.38 9.87 -11.63
N ARG A 286 -18.28 9.10 -11.54
CA ARG A 286 -17.00 9.51 -10.95
C ARG A 286 -15.88 9.66 -11.98
N LYS A 287 -16.21 9.92 -13.23
CA LYS A 287 -15.22 10.03 -14.33
C LYS A 287 -14.12 11.09 -14.13
N TYR A 288 -14.38 12.10 -13.31
CA TYR A 288 -13.43 13.17 -13.00
C TYR A 288 -12.52 12.85 -11.81
N THR A 289 -12.89 11.90 -10.95
CA THR A 289 -12.12 11.56 -9.74
C THR A 289 -10.67 11.19 -10.05
N PRO A 290 -10.35 10.31 -11.03
CA PRO A 290 -8.96 9.99 -11.35
C PRO A 290 -8.12 11.20 -11.77
N TRP A 291 -8.74 12.16 -12.45
CA TRP A 291 -8.06 13.39 -12.87
C TRP A 291 -7.80 14.32 -11.71
N LEU A 292 -8.74 14.39 -10.74
CA LEU A 292 -8.57 15.19 -9.53
C LEU A 292 -7.48 14.59 -8.63
N LEU A 293 -7.43 13.25 -8.49
CA LEU A 293 -6.39 12.56 -7.75
C LEU A 293 -5.00 12.81 -8.36
N ALA A 294 -4.84 12.63 -9.67
CA ALA A 294 -3.57 12.93 -10.35
C ALA A 294 -3.18 14.42 -10.26
N LEU A 295 -4.15 15.32 -10.24
CA LEU A 295 -3.92 16.76 -10.08
C LEU A 295 -3.50 17.12 -8.66
N SER A 296 -4.14 16.52 -7.64
CA SER A 296 -3.80 16.78 -6.23
C SER A 296 -2.35 16.38 -5.96
N TYR A 297 -1.93 15.20 -6.39
CA TYR A 297 -0.54 14.78 -6.32
C TYR A 297 0.40 15.73 -7.07
N GLY A 298 0.09 16.06 -8.34
CA GLY A 298 0.93 16.92 -9.17
C GLY A 298 1.14 18.33 -8.62
N LEU A 299 0.17 18.86 -7.86
CA LEU A 299 0.20 20.22 -7.30
C LEU A 299 0.83 20.27 -5.90
N THR A 300 0.77 19.19 -5.12
CA THR A 300 1.12 19.23 -3.69
C THR A 300 2.55 19.68 -3.45
N THR A 301 3.54 19.04 -4.05
CA THR A 301 4.95 19.38 -3.86
C THR A 301 5.30 20.77 -4.39
N PRO A 302 4.90 21.19 -5.61
CA PRO A 302 5.15 22.55 -6.10
C PRO A 302 4.55 23.64 -5.21
N VAL A 303 3.32 23.42 -4.72
CA VAL A 303 2.66 24.37 -3.80
C VAL A 303 3.42 24.44 -2.47
N SER A 304 3.85 23.29 -1.93
CA SER A 304 4.68 23.25 -0.71
C SER A 304 6.01 23.97 -0.88
N ILE A 305 6.70 23.79 -2.02
CA ILE A 305 7.94 24.53 -2.32
C ILE A 305 7.64 26.03 -2.38
N ALA A 306 6.56 26.46 -3.03
CA ALA A 306 6.19 27.86 -3.13
C ALA A 306 5.89 28.47 -1.73
N ILE A 307 5.17 27.74 -0.87
CA ILE A 307 4.92 28.15 0.52
C ILE A 307 6.24 28.21 1.29
N GLY A 308 7.08 27.18 1.18
CA GLY A 308 8.40 27.11 1.82
C GLY A 308 9.29 28.30 1.43
N LEU A 309 9.30 28.67 0.15
CA LEU A 309 10.01 29.86 -0.31
C LEU A 309 9.45 31.16 0.31
N GLY A 310 8.15 31.22 0.62
CA GLY A 310 7.54 32.33 1.34
C GLY A 310 7.99 32.43 2.79
N VAL A 311 8.07 31.29 3.48
CA VAL A 311 8.38 31.22 4.93
C VAL A 311 9.85 30.91 5.24
N ARG A 312 10.70 30.74 4.24
CA ARG A 312 12.10 30.29 4.35
C ARG A 312 12.97 31.01 5.36
N LYS A 313 12.65 32.27 5.67
CA LYS A 313 13.36 33.08 6.66
C LYS A 313 12.83 32.91 8.09
N SER A 314 11.62 32.38 8.23
CA SER A 314 10.91 32.25 9.50
C SER A 314 10.76 30.78 9.96
N TYR A 315 11.13 29.84 9.11
CA TYR A 315 11.05 28.39 9.39
C TYR A 315 12.47 27.82 9.54
N PRO A 316 12.96 27.65 10.77
CA PRO A 316 14.23 26.98 11.02
C PRO A 316 14.00 25.47 10.98
N PRO A 317 14.59 24.74 10.00
CA PRO A 317 14.33 23.31 9.79
C PRO A 317 14.81 22.44 10.96
N TYR A 318 15.82 22.88 11.70
CA TYR A 318 16.37 22.14 12.85
C TYR A 318 15.84 22.64 14.21
N SER A 319 14.78 23.44 14.21
CA SER A 319 14.12 23.80 15.49
C SER A 319 13.43 22.59 16.10
N THR A 320 13.34 22.52 17.43
CA THR A 320 12.63 21.48 18.17
C THR A 320 11.24 21.17 17.58
N ARG A 321 10.50 22.22 17.21
CA ARG A 321 9.15 22.07 16.63
C ARG A 321 9.20 21.45 15.24
N ALA A 322 10.11 21.86 14.38
CA ALA A 322 10.23 21.34 13.02
C ALA A 322 10.66 19.87 13.04
N LEU A 323 11.64 19.52 13.86
CA LEU A 323 12.11 18.13 14.03
C LEU A 323 10.98 17.21 14.50
N ILE A 324 10.25 17.58 15.55
CA ILE A 324 9.14 16.78 16.07
C ILE A 324 8.01 16.68 15.03
N VAL A 325 7.62 17.78 14.42
CA VAL A 325 6.52 17.79 13.44
C VAL A 325 6.89 16.95 12.21
N ASN A 326 8.05 17.19 11.60
CA ASN A 326 8.49 16.44 10.43
C ASN A 326 8.61 14.94 10.76
N GLY A 327 9.32 14.61 11.84
CA GLY A 327 9.52 13.21 12.24
C GLY A 327 8.23 12.46 12.57
N CYS A 328 7.27 13.11 13.26
CA CYS A 328 5.97 12.49 13.53
C CYS A 328 5.16 12.26 12.23
N PHE A 329 5.10 13.25 11.36
CA PHE A 329 4.33 13.12 10.13
C PHE A 329 4.96 12.15 9.13
N ASP A 330 6.27 12.14 9.00
CA ASP A 330 7.00 11.17 8.19
C ASP A 330 6.82 9.75 8.74
N SER A 331 6.82 9.57 10.07
CA SER A 331 6.53 8.27 10.70
C SER A 331 5.11 7.78 10.42
N VAL A 332 4.12 8.66 10.48
CA VAL A 332 2.72 8.36 10.13
C VAL A 332 2.61 7.98 8.65
N SER A 333 3.18 8.78 7.76
CA SER A 333 3.20 8.50 6.31
C SER A 333 3.92 7.20 6.01
N ALA A 334 5.06 6.93 6.66
CA ALA A 334 5.77 5.67 6.55
C ALA A 334 4.89 4.47 6.92
N GLY A 335 4.16 4.55 8.04
CA GLY A 335 3.24 3.49 8.46
C GLY A 335 2.13 3.21 7.47
N ILE A 336 1.55 4.27 6.86
CA ILE A 336 0.54 4.16 5.80
C ILE A 336 1.14 3.45 4.57
N LEU A 337 2.31 3.93 4.10
CA LEU A 337 2.93 3.39 2.89
C LEU A 337 3.53 1.99 3.10
N VAL A 338 4.05 1.68 4.28
CA VAL A 338 4.50 0.31 4.63
C VAL A 338 3.32 -0.64 4.58
N TYR A 339 2.21 -0.30 5.23
CA TYR A 339 1.02 -1.14 5.22
C TYR A 339 0.51 -1.34 3.79
N THR A 340 0.23 -0.26 3.08
CA THR A 340 -0.29 -0.31 1.71
C THR A 340 0.70 -1.02 0.76
N GLY A 341 1.99 -0.70 0.86
CA GLY A 341 3.03 -1.29 0.02
C GLY A 341 3.21 -2.79 0.23
N MET A 342 3.23 -3.24 1.47
CA MET A 342 3.46 -4.65 1.81
C MET A 342 2.21 -5.51 1.64
N ILE A 343 1.05 -5.02 2.06
CA ILE A 343 -0.19 -5.80 2.03
C ILE A 343 -0.84 -5.70 0.66
N GLU A 344 -1.13 -4.48 0.19
CA GLU A 344 -1.91 -4.29 -1.03
C GLU A 344 -1.07 -4.46 -2.30
N LEU A 345 0.13 -3.86 -2.32
CA LEU A 345 0.94 -3.85 -3.53
C LEU A 345 1.84 -5.08 -3.68
N MET A 346 2.22 -5.72 -2.59
CA MET A 346 3.01 -6.95 -2.64
C MET A 346 2.14 -8.19 -2.39
N ALA A 347 1.58 -8.36 -1.19
CA ALA A 347 0.92 -9.60 -0.84
C ALA A 347 -0.33 -9.83 -1.70
N HIS A 348 -1.23 -8.86 -1.78
CA HIS A 348 -2.48 -9.01 -2.52
C HIS A 348 -2.24 -9.25 -4.02
N GLU A 349 -1.34 -8.48 -4.65
CA GLU A 349 -1.10 -8.60 -6.09
C GLU A 349 -0.32 -9.85 -6.50
N PHE A 350 0.58 -10.35 -5.67
CA PHE A 350 1.36 -11.55 -6.00
C PHE A 350 0.69 -12.85 -5.59
N LEU A 351 -0.13 -12.84 -4.53
CA LEU A 351 -0.74 -14.06 -3.98
C LEU A 351 -2.18 -14.27 -4.42
N PHE A 352 -2.95 -13.18 -4.59
CA PHE A 352 -4.40 -13.26 -4.81
C PHE A 352 -4.87 -12.80 -6.18
N CYS A 353 -3.99 -12.18 -7.01
CA CYS A 353 -4.34 -11.74 -8.34
C CYS A 353 -4.28 -12.89 -9.36
N ASP A 354 -5.22 -12.89 -10.30
CA ASP A 354 -5.30 -13.90 -11.38
C ASP A 354 -4.22 -13.73 -12.46
N ASP A 355 -3.48 -12.64 -12.44
CA ASP A 355 -2.44 -12.30 -13.44
C ASP A 355 -1.34 -13.36 -13.57
N PHE A 356 -1.12 -14.17 -12.52
CA PHE A 356 -0.08 -15.18 -12.45
C PHE A 356 -0.60 -16.62 -12.54
N LYS A 357 -1.91 -16.81 -12.81
CA LYS A 357 -2.49 -18.14 -13.01
C LYS A 357 -2.11 -18.70 -14.38
N GLY A 358 -1.96 -20.02 -14.47
CA GLY A 358 -1.71 -20.73 -15.71
C GLY A 358 -0.24 -21.06 -16.00
N ARG A 359 0.01 -21.71 -17.16
CA ARG A 359 1.31 -22.33 -17.51
C ARG A 359 2.47 -21.33 -17.66
N THR A 360 2.18 -20.06 -17.99
CA THR A 360 3.15 -18.97 -18.11
C THR A 360 3.20 -18.07 -16.89
N GLY A 361 2.30 -18.27 -15.94
CA GLY A 361 2.10 -17.43 -14.76
C GLY A 361 3.37 -17.30 -13.91
N PHE A 362 4.07 -18.40 -13.67
CA PHE A 362 5.32 -18.39 -12.88
C PHE A 362 6.40 -17.47 -13.49
N LYS A 363 6.61 -17.54 -14.81
CA LYS A 363 7.60 -16.68 -15.48
C LYS A 363 7.20 -15.21 -15.38
N ARG A 364 5.90 -14.91 -15.56
CA ARG A 364 5.36 -13.56 -15.47
C ARG A 364 5.50 -13.00 -14.05
N MET A 365 5.26 -13.83 -13.03
CA MET A 365 5.47 -13.48 -11.62
C MET A 365 6.94 -13.13 -11.32
N ILE A 366 7.89 -13.93 -11.80
CA ILE A 366 9.33 -13.63 -11.61
C ILE A 366 9.70 -12.31 -12.28
N ILE A 367 9.21 -12.04 -13.49
CA ILE A 367 9.46 -10.76 -14.17
C ILE A 367 8.88 -9.60 -13.37
N ALA A 368 7.64 -9.72 -12.87
CA ALA A 368 7.00 -8.72 -12.02
C ALA A 368 7.83 -8.43 -10.77
N PHE A 369 8.29 -9.47 -10.10
CA PHE A 369 9.14 -9.34 -8.90
C PHE A 369 10.47 -8.66 -9.21
N LEU A 370 11.16 -9.03 -10.30
CA LEU A 370 12.40 -8.38 -10.69
C LEU A 370 12.20 -6.90 -11.04
N VAL A 371 11.12 -6.57 -11.75
CA VAL A 371 10.76 -5.18 -12.08
C VAL A 371 10.50 -4.37 -10.80
N MET A 372 9.81 -4.97 -9.83
CA MET A 372 9.57 -4.35 -8.52
C MET A 372 10.90 -4.11 -7.77
N CYS A 373 11.81 -5.10 -7.77
CA CYS A 373 13.13 -4.94 -7.19
C CYS A 373 13.95 -3.81 -7.85
N VAL A 374 13.83 -3.64 -9.17
CA VAL A 374 14.49 -2.55 -9.89
C VAL A 374 13.90 -1.20 -9.47
N GLY A 375 12.57 -1.08 -9.35
CA GLY A 375 11.92 0.13 -8.85
C GLY A 375 12.37 0.49 -7.44
N ALA A 376 12.36 -0.48 -6.54
CA ALA A 376 12.83 -0.29 -5.16
C ALA A 376 14.31 0.07 -5.10
N GLY A 377 15.16 -0.60 -5.89
CA GLY A 377 16.59 -0.33 -5.94
C GLY A 377 16.95 1.05 -6.47
N LEU A 378 16.25 1.52 -7.51
CA LEU A 378 16.45 2.88 -8.03
C LEU A 378 16.01 3.93 -7.02
N MET A 379 14.87 3.72 -6.36
CA MET A 379 14.38 4.66 -5.35
C MET A 379 15.28 4.69 -4.12
N ALA A 380 15.74 3.53 -3.65
CA ALA A 380 16.70 3.44 -2.55
C ALA A 380 18.07 4.08 -2.91
N LEU A 381 18.50 3.97 -4.18
CA LEU A 381 19.71 4.63 -4.65
C LEU A 381 19.60 6.16 -4.56
N LEU A 382 18.44 6.71 -4.91
CA LEU A 382 18.18 8.15 -4.77
C LEU A 382 18.29 8.62 -3.31
N GLY A 383 17.91 7.77 -2.34
CA GLY A 383 18.01 8.06 -0.91
C GLY A 383 19.45 8.32 -0.41
N LYS A 384 20.48 7.95 -1.18
CA LYS A 384 21.85 8.28 -0.81
C LYS A 384 22.15 9.78 -0.86
N TRP A 385 21.41 10.53 -1.65
CA TRP A 385 21.60 11.98 -1.88
C TRP A 385 20.37 12.83 -1.49
N ALA A 386 19.37 12.21 -0.87
CA ALA A 386 18.15 12.85 -0.38
C ALA A 386 18.26 13.34 1.06
#